data_30c7ec950e7c438697d87035480fe30c
#
_entry.id   30c7ec950e7c438697d87035480fe30c
#
_cell.length_a   1.000
_cell.length_b   1.000
_cell.length_c   1.000
_cell.angle_alpha   90.00
_cell.angle_beta   90.00
_cell.angle_gamma   90.00
#
_symmetry.space_group_name_H-M   'P 1'
#
loop_
_entity.id
_entity.type
_entity.pdbx_description
1 polymer ?
#
loop_
_entity_poly.entity_id
_entity_poly.type
_entity_poly.pdbx_seq_one_letter_code
_entity_poly.pdbx_strand_id
1 'polypeptide(L)'
;MLKNQKGFTLIEIIAVLVILGILAAVAVPRYFDLMEESRNNAAQSAIAEVQARASNTYASNLLKSVSPNNCSTVQSSVSASLATNPLGDFTASLAACSGSPSNFVITVSAVKGKTLTTSQSGSWIFPVQ
;
A
#
# COMPACT_ATOMS: atom_id res chain seq x y z
N MET A 1 -0.85 -39.28 50.61
CA MET A 1 -0.26 -37.91 50.53
C MET A 1 -1.23 -37.02 49.76
N LEU A 2 -1.98 -36.16 50.44
CA LEU A 2 -2.84 -35.20 49.81
C LEU A 2 -1.96 -34.06 49.26
N LYS A 3 -1.79 -33.99 47.94
CA LYS A 3 -1.15 -32.85 47.31
C LYS A 3 -1.97 -31.59 47.61
N ASN A 4 -1.34 -30.61 48.19
CA ASN A 4 -1.91 -29.31 48.51
C ASN A 4 -2.29 -28.60 47.21
N GLN A 5 -3.52 -28.77 46.72
CA GLN A 5 -4.04 -28.11 45.53
C GLN A 5 -4.49 -26.72 45.97
N LYS A 6 -3.60 -25.73 45.76
CA LYS A 6 -3.98 -24.34 45.92
C LYS A 6 -4.81 -23.93 44.68
N GLY A 7 -6.13 -23.85 44.85
CA GLY A 7 -7.04 -23.33 43.86
C GLY A 7 -6.96 -21.80 43.80
N PHE A 8 -7.21 -21.24 42.62
CA PHE A 8 -7.35 -19.78 42.45
C PHE A 8 -8.57 -19.24 43.20
N THR A 9 -8.46 -18.09 43.78
CA THR A 9 -9.58 -17.39 44.41
C THR A 9 -10.44 -16.71 43.37
N LEU A 10 -11.77 -16.60 43.61
CA LEU A 10 -12.70 -15.92 42.71
C LEU A 10 -12.31 -14.44 42.52
N ILE A 11 -11.85 -13.78 43.58
CA ILE A 11 -11.42 -12.38 43.55
C ILE A 11 -10.19 -12.16 42.65
N GLU A 12 -9.27 -13.13 42.64
CA GLU A 12 -8.06 -13.09 41.82
C GLU A 12 -8.39 -13.13 40.33
N ILE A 13 -9.34 -13.97 39.92
CA ILE A 13 -9.82 -14.04 38.54
C ILE A 13 -10.58 -12.77 38.14
N ILE A 14 -11.48 -12.26 39.01
CA ILE A 14 -12.21 -11.01 38.72
C ILE A 14 -11.26 -9.82 38.58
N ALA A 15 -10.26 -9.70 39.46
CA ALA A 15 -9.28 -8.61 39.39
C ALA A 15 -8.49 -8.64 38.06
N VAL A 16 -8.06 -9.82 37.60
CA VAL A 16 -7.37 -9.99 36.31
C VAL A 16 -8.26 -9.61 35.14
N LEU A 17 -9.53 -10.09 35.15
CA LEU A 17 -10.47 -9.76 34.08
C LEU A 17 -10.77 -8.25 33.98
N VAL A 18 -10.88 -7.56 35.10
CA VAL A 18 -11.10 -6.09 35.12
C VAL A 18 -9.88 -5.38 34.52
N ILE A 19 -8.67 -5.75 34.94
CA ILE A 19 -7.45 -5.13 34.40
C ILE A 19 -7.30 -5.40 32.90
N LEU A 20 -7.51 -6.63 32.45
CA LEU A 20 -7.47 -6.99 31.02
C LEU A 20 -8.55 -6.23 30.22
N GLY A 21 -9.75 -6.06 30.79
CA GLY A 21 -10.83 -5.30 30.14
C GLY A 21 -10.46 -3.84 29.92
N ILE A 22 -9.85 -3.18 30.89
CA ILE A 22 -9.38 -1.79 30.77
C ILE A 22 -8.26 -1.67 29.72
N LEU A 23 -7.28 -2.58 29.75
CA LEU A 23 -6.20 -2.61 28.76
C LEU A 23 -6.72 -2.87 27.35
N ALA A 24 -7.64 -3.81 27.18
CA ALA A 24 -8.25 -4.11 25.89
C ALA A 24 -9.01 -2.91 25.32
N ALA A 25 -9.75 -2.16 26.15
CA ALA A 25 -10.50 -0.98 25.73
C ALA A 25 -9.61 0.10 25.09
N VAL A 26 -8.35 0.22 25.51
CA VAL A 26 -7.39 1.17 24.94
C VAL A 26 -6.59 0.57 23.78
N ALA A 27 -6.26 -0.72 23.85
CA ALA A 27 -5.40 -1.37 22.88
C ALA A 27 -6.11 -1.61 21.53
N VAL A 28 -7.39 -2.00 21.55
CA VAL A 28 -8.13 -2.34 20.33
C VAL A 28 -8.23 -1.18 19.33
N PRO A 29 -8.67 0.04 19.69
CA PRO A 29 -8.71 1.16 18.75
C PRO A 29 -7.32 1.49 18.18
N ARG A 30 -6.27 1.47 18.99
CA ARG A 30 -4.90 1.70 18.56
C ARG A 30 -4.40 0.67 17.55
N TYR A 31 -4.84 -0.58 17.70
CA TYR A 31 -4.48 -1.62 16.75
C TYR A 31 -5.08 -1.37 15.36
N PHE A 32 -6.32 -0.90 15.28
CA PHE A 32 -6.94 -0.55 14.00
C PHE A 32 -6.27 0.64 13.32
N ASP A 33 -5.88 1.67 14.06
CA ASP A 33 -5.15 2.82 13.54
C ASP A 33 -3.79 2.39 12.93
N LEU A 34 -3.04 1.55 13.65
CA LEU A 34 -1.76 1.02 13.17
C LEU A 34 -1.91 0.14 11.92
N MET A 35 -2.98 -0.64 11.82
CA MET A 35 -3.25 -1.43 10.61
C MET A 35 -3.53 -0.55 9.41
N GLU A 36 -4.26 0.55 9.57
CA GLU A 36 -4.53 1.50 8.49
C GLU A 36 -3.25 2.20 8.04
N GLU A 37 -2.44 2.67 8.98
CA GLU A 37 -1.12 3.27 8.68
C GLU A 37 -0.19 2.29 7.96
N SER A 38 -0.16 1.03 8.40
CA SER A 38 0.60 -0.03 7.72
C SER A 38 0.15 -0.24 6.27
N ARG A 39 -1.16 -0.20 6.00
CA ARG A 39 -1.69 -0.29 4.64
C ARG A 39 -1.31 0.93 3.80
N ASN A 40 -1.36 2.13 4.37
CA ASN A 40 -0.95 3.35 3.68
C ASN A 40 0.54 3.30 3.29
N ASN A 41 1.41 2.84 4.19
CA ASN A 41 2.82 2.66 3.92
C ASN A 41 3.08 1.59 2.84
N ALA A 42 2.32 0.50 2.87
CA ALA A 42 2.37 -0.52 1.84
C ALA A 42 1.92 0.02 0.46
N ALA A 43 0.88 0.86 0.41
CA ALA A 43 0.44 1.51 -0.82
C ALA A 43 1.50 2.44 -1.41
N GLN A 44 2.25 3.16 -0.58
CA GLN A 44 3.38 3.98 -1.04
C GLN A 44 4.48 3.13 -1.68
N SER A 45 4.75 1.94 -1.16
CA SER A 45 5.69 1.00 -1.77
C SER A 45 5.22 0.54 -3.16
N ALA A 46 3.92 0.33 -3.34
CA ALA A 46 3.35 -0.01 -4.64
C ALA A 46 3.47 1.15 -5.65
N ILE A 47 3.29 2.39 -5.19
CA ILE A 47 3.51 3.58 -6.03
C ILE A 47 4.96 3.64 -6.50
N ALA A 48 5.93 3.43 -5.61
CA ALA A 48 7.35 3.42 -5.94
C ALA A 48 7.69 2.33 -6.97
N GLU A 49 7.08 1.16 -6.86
CA GLU A 49 7.24 0.08 -7.86
C GLU A 49 6.73 0.52 -9.25
N VAL A 50 5.57 1.17 -9.34
CA VAL A 50 5.05 1.67 -10.61
C VAL A 50 5.94 2.76 -11.20
N GLN A 51 6.46 3.66 -10.37
CA GLN A 51 7.43 4.69 -10.80
C GLN A 51 8.72 4.06 -11.34
N ALA A 52 9.22 3.00 -10.70
CA ALA A 52 10.39 2.25 -11.18
C ALA A 52 10.10 1.58 -12.52
N ARG A 53 8.93 0.96 -12.71
CA ARG A 53 8.52 0.39 -14.00
C ARG A 53 8.43 1.44 -15.09
N ALA A 54 7.91 2.62 -14.78
CA ALA A 54 7.84 3.74 -15.74
C ALA A 54 9.24 4.20 -16.17
N SER A 55 10.15 4.35 -15.22
CA SER A 55 11.54 4.74 -15.50
C SER A 55 12.28 3.68 -16.33
N ASN A 56 12.09 2.41 -16.01
CA ASN A 56 12.66 1.30 -16.77
C ASN A 56 12.09 1.21 -18.19
N THR A 57 10.78 1.45 -18.35
CA THR A 57 10.12 1.47 -19.66
C THR A 57 10.66 2.62 -20.50
N TYR A 58 10.79 3.81 -19.93
CA TYR A 58 11.38 4.97 -20.60
C TYR A 58 12.81 4.68 -21.08
N ALA A 59 13.65 4.16 -20.20
CA ALA A 59 15.03 3.80 -20.54
C ALA A 59 15.10 2.74 -21.64
N SER A 60 14.25 1.70 -21.56
CA SER A 60 14.14 0.66 -22.57
C SER A 60 13.72 1.23 -23.93
N ASN A 61 12.78 2.15 -23.95
CA ASN A 61 12.32 2.83 -25.17
C ASN A 61 13.43 3.65 -25.82
N LEU A 62 14.26 4.33 -25.01
CA LEU A 62 15.45 5.04 -25.51
C LEU A 62 16.44 4.09 -26.18
N LEU A 63 16.76 2.98 -25.53
CA LEU A 63 17.71 1.99 -26.04
C LEU A 63 17.21 1.31 -27.32
N LYS A 64 15.91 1.11 -27.46
CA LYS A 64 15.26 0.51 -28.64
C LYS A 64 14.90 1.51 -29.72
N SER A 65 15.22 2.80 -29.55
CA SER A 65 14.84 3.89 -30.46
C SER A 65 13.34 3.91 -30.77
N VAL A 66 12.49 3.64 -29.76
CA VAL A 66 11.03 3.68 -29.92
C VAL A 66 10.57 5.11 -30.16
N SER A 67 9.81 5.32 -31.24
CA SER A 67 9.25 6.64 -31.58
C SER A 67 7.71 6.52 -31.79
N PRO A 68 6.90 7.41 -31.19
CA PRO A 68 7.30 8.45 -30.23
C PRO A 68 7.58 7.89 -28.83
N ASN A 69 8.67 8.30 -28.20
CA ASN A 69 8.92 8.04 -26.78
C ASN A 69 8.44 9.25 -25.97
N ASN A 70 7.20 9.23 -25.57
CA ASN A 70 6.54 10.31 -24.83
C ASN A 70 5.81 9.77 -23.60
N CYS A 71 5.27 10.66 -22.78
CA CYS A 71 4.57 10.29 -21.54
C CYS A 71 3.46 9.26 -21.78
N SER A 72 2.64 9.44 -22.83
CA SER A 72 1.51 8.53 -23.10
C SER A 72 1.97 7.14 -23.54
N THR A 73 3.08 7.06 -24.28
CA THR A 73 3.66 5.76 -24.68
C THR A 73 4.19 5.00 -23.47
N VAL A 74 4.88 5.69 -22.57
CA VAL A 74 5.36 5.08 -21.29
C VAL A 74 4.16 4.67 -20.44
N GLN A 75 3.19 5.56 -20.25
CA GLN A 75 2.00 5.29 -19.44
C GLN A 75 1.20 4.08 -19.96
N SER A 76 0.97 3.98 -21.27
CA SER A 76 0.25 2.83 -21.87
C SER A 76 1.01 1.52 -21.71
N SER A 77 2.35 1.54 -21.86
CA SER A 77 3.20 0.37 -21.66
C SER A 77 3.21 -0.09 -20.21
N VAL A 78 3.25 0.83 -19.25
CA VAL A 78 3.17 0.52 -17.82
C VAL A 78 1.77 -0.04 -17.48
N SER A 79 0.71 0.53 -18.03
CA SER A 79 -0.66 0.05 -17.85
C SER A 79 -0.82 -1.39 -18.36
N ALA A 80 -0.30 -1.69 -19.55
CA ALA A 80 -0.27 -3.05 -20.09
C ALA A 80 0.56 -4.02 -19.22
N SER A 81 1.71 -3.55 -18.71
CA SER A 81 2.55 -4.32 -17.78
C SER A 81 1.82 -4.63 -16.47
N LEU A 82 1.03 -3.71 -15.94
CA LEU A 82 0.22 -3.94 -14.74
C LEU A 82 -0.91 -4.95 -14.98
N ALA A 83 -1.48 -4.99 -16.18
CA ALA A 83 -2.50 -5.96 -16.55
C ALA A 83 -1.94 -7.39 -16.64
N THR A 84 -0.71 -7.57 -17.13
CA THR A 84 -0.06 -8.89 -17.29
C THR A 84 0.74 -9.33 -16.06
N ASN A 85 1.31 -8.39 -15.34
CA ASN A 85 2.08 -8.61 -14.11
C ASN A 85 1.63 -7.60 -13.03
N PRO A 86 0.50 -7.89 -12.36
CA PRO A 86 -0.08 -7.00 -11.36
C PRO A 86 0.87 -6.81 -10.17
N LEU A 87 0.58 -5.79 -9.37
CA LEU A 87 1.32 -5.46 -8.16
C LEU A 87 0.99 -6.40 -6.97
N GLY A 88 0.61 -7.64 -7.25
CA GLY A 88 0.17 -8.58 -6.23
C GLY A 88 -1.14 -8.14 -5.58
N ASP A 89 -1.10 -7.85 -4.29
CA ASP A 89 -2.27 -7.51 -3.48
C ASP A 89 -2.76 -6.05 -3.62
N PHE A 90 -2.19 -5.25 -4.54
CA PHE A 90 -2.52 -3.84 -4.68
C PHE A 90 -3.41 -3.56 -5.88
N THR A 91 -4.40 -2.68 -5.69
CA THR A 91 -5.21 -2.14 -6.78
C THR A 91 -4.71 -0.74 -7.11
N ALA A 92 -4.06 -0.61 -8.26
CA ALA A 92 -3.53 0.66 -8.74
C ALA A 92 -4.19 1.08 -10.05
N SER A 93 -4.35 2.38 -10.24
CA SER A 93 -4.82 3.00 -11.47
C SER A 93 -3.86 4.10 -11.91
N LEU A 94 -3.78 4.32 -13.22
CA LEU A 94 -2.95 5.36 -13.82
C LEU A 94 -3.87 6.39 -14.50
N ALA A 95 -3.70 7.66 -14.15
CA ALA A 95 -4.37 8.75 -14.87
C ALA A 95 -3.69 9.00 -16.21
N ALA A 96 -4.41 9.64 -17.14
CA ALA A 96 -3.83 10.08 -18.40
C ALA A 96 -2.72 11.11 -18.19
N CYS A 97 -1.74 11.13 -19.10
CA CYS A 97 -0.68 12.12 -19.06
C CYS A 97 -1.22 13.55 -19.19
N SER A 98 -0.75 14.43 -18.33
CA SER A 98 -1.13 15.85 -18.31
C SER A 98 0.01 16.71 -17.77
N GLY A 99 -0.17 18.04 -17.87
CA GLY A 99 0.77 19.00 -17.31
C GLY A 99 1.97 19.34 -18.20
N SER A 100 2.77 20.29 -17.70
CA SER A 100 4.05 20.71 -18.28
C SER A 100 5.04 20.95 -17.12
N PRO A 101 6.05 20.07 -16.91
CA PRO A 101 6.35 18.87 -17.71
C PRO A 101 5.27 17.79 -17.64
N SER A 102 5.14 17.01 -18.71
CA SER A 102 4.13 15.94 -18.80
C SER A 102 4.33 14.90 -17.71
N ASN A 103 3.26 14.55 -17.01
CA ASN A 103 3.28 13.55 -15.96
C ASN A 103 2.01 12.69 -15.98
N PHE A 104 2.02 11.57 -15.32
CA PHE A 104 0.81 10.84 -14.97
C PHE A 104 0.76 10.52 -13.48
N VAL A 105 -0.46 10.48 -12.94
CA VAL A 105 -0.68 10.19 -11.53
C VAL A 105 -0.96 8.70 -11.37
N ILE A 106 -0.32 8.10 -10.39
CA ILE A 106 -0.50 6.73 -9.95
C ILE A 106 -1.34 6.79 -8.68
N THR A 107 -2.47 6.09 -8.65
CA THR A 107 -3.34 6.04 -7.47
C THR A 107 -3.51 4.60 -7.02
N VAL A 108 -3.22 4.32 -5.75
CA VAL A 108 -3.48 3.03 -5.11
C VAL A 108 -4.70 3.18 -4.21
N SER A 109 -5.75 2.43 -4.51
CA SER A 109 -7.06 2.52 -3.85
C SER A 109 -7.34 1.37 -2.89
N ALA A 110 -6.68 0.23 -3.03
CA ALA A 110 -6.88 -0.93 -2.17
C ALA A 110 -5.60 -1.74 -1.95
N VAL A 111 -5.51 -2.36 -0.78
CA VAL A 111 -4.44 -3.29 -0.38
C VAL A 111 -5.08 -4.57 0.14
N LYS A 112 -4.69 -5.73 -0.41
CA LYS A 112 -5.26 -7.05 -0.09
C LYS A 112 -6.78 -7.10 -0.21
N GLY A 113 -7.33 -6.49 -1.28
CA GLY A 113 -8.77 -6.44 -1.51
C GLY A 113 -9.55 -5.51 -0.57
N LYS A 114 -8.88 -4.85 0.38
CA LYS A 114 -9.51 -3.87 1.27
C LYS A 114 -9.22 -2.46 0.79
N THR A 115 -10.28 -1.69 0.55
CA THR A 115 -10.17 -0.28 0.16
C THR A 115 -9.49 0.52 1.27
N LEU A 116 -8.63 1.45 0.88
CA LEU A 116 -8.03 2.41 1.80
C LEU A 116 -9.04 3.50 2.16
N THR A 117 -9.03 3.96 3.38
CA THR A 117 -9.85 5.10 3.83
C THR A 117 -9.48 6.36 3.04
N THR A 118 -8.20 6.52 2.75
CA THR A 118 -7.68 7.57 1.87
C THR A 118 -6.77 6.91 0.83
N SER A 119 -7.13 7.03 -0.46
CA SER A 119 -6.28 6.52 -1.54
C SER A 119 -4.94 7.23 -1.54
N GLN A 120 -3.86 6.47 -1.72
CA GLN A 120 -2.51 7.03 -1.83
C GLN A 120 -2.19 7.32 -3.30
N SER A 121 -1.56 8.46 -3.55
CA SER A 121 -1.19 8.87 -4.90
C SER A 121 0.25 9.35 -4.98
N GLY A 122 0.87 9.12 -6.13
CA GLY A 122 2.16 9.65 -6.49
C GLY A 122 2.18 9.97 -7.98
N SER A 123 3.16 10.73 -8.43
CA SER A 123 3.29 11.08 -9.84
C SER A 123 4.62 10.60 -10.40
N TRP A 124 4.61 10.23 -11.68
CA TRP A 124 5.83 10.03 -12.44
C TRP A 124 5.91 11.14 -13.49
N ILE A 125 7.03 11.87 -13.50
CA ILE A 125 7.27 13.00 -14.37
C ILE A 125 8.11 12.54 -15.55
N PHE A 126 7.65 12.83 -16.75
CA PHE A 126 8.40 12.52 -17.96
C PHE A 126 9.68 13.36 -18.02
N PRO A 127 10.86 12.73 -18.17
CA PRO A 127 12.11 13.50 -18.28
C PRO A 127 12.11 14.38 -19.53
N VAL A 128 12.30 15.67 -19.34
CA VAL A 128 12.44 16.64 -20.43
C VAL A 128 13.82 16.45 -21.04
N GLN A 129 13.90 16.26 -22.36
CA GLN A 129 15.14 16.19 -23.12
C GLN A 129 15.49 17.59 -23.66
#